data_30a5cc3b65b7676e2bd69c39dd858933
#
_entry.id   30a5cc3b65b7676e2bd69c39dd858933
#
_cell.length_a   1.000
_cell.length_b   1.000
_cell.length_c   1.000
_cell.angle_alpha   90.00
_cell.angle_beta   90.00
_cell.angle_gamma   90.00
#
_symmetry.space_group_name_H-M   'P 1'
#
loop_
_entity.id
_entity.type
_entity.pdbx_description
1 polymer ?
#
loop_
_entity_poly.entity_id
_entity_poly.type
_entity_poly.pdbx_seq_one_letter_code
_entity_poly.pdbx_strand_id
1 'polypeptide(L)'
;DICVRRNQEVKGHRMKNGTWRKSRTLHMKVALSIPHTEKIEKFMFAKKVIRQKENGEFQPIHRAGLLNLADYEIVEQYNAEARGLCNYYNLACDYHTLDYFCYLMEYSCLKTIANKHKTSIRKIIRQYKDGKTWSVPYETKTGTKRVRPVKIADCKRGEASDIIYQRKKFSWKTTIRQRLNARVCELCGCKEADLYEVHVIRNLNELGNSDWETVMKKKRRKTLVVCSKCHERIHRH
;
A
#
# COMPACT_ATOMS: atom_id res chain seq x y z
N ASP A 1 -10.01 6.61 -13.87
CA ASP A 1 -11.25 6.92 -14.57
C ASP A 1 -12.02 5.64 -14.90
N ILE A 2 -13.34 5.75 -14.82
CA ILE A 2 -14.23 4.68 -15.26
C ILE A 2 -14.68 5.05 -16.67
N CYS A 3 -14.34 4.23 -17.65
CA CYS A 3 -14.78 4.43 -19.02
C CYS A 3 -15.56 3.23 -19.53
N VAL A 4 -16.58 3.49 -20.33
CA VAL A 4 -17.30 2.47 -21.07
C VAL A 4 -16.65 2.36 -22.44
N ARG A 5 -16.00 1.21 -22.69
CA ARG A 5 -15.46 0.93 -24.04
C ARG A 5 -16.62 0.68 -24.99
N ARG A 6 -16.95 1.67 -25.80
CA ARG A 6 -17.83 1.50 -26.94
C ARG A 6 -16.97 1.12 -28.15
N ASN A 7 -17.22 -0.03 -28.70
CA ASN A 7 -16.64 -0.39 -29.97
C ASN A 7 -17.60 -0.04 -31.11
N GLN A 8 -17.28 1.01 -31.79
CA GLN A 8 -18.00 1.42 -33.01
C GLN A 8 -17.37 0.82 -34.27
N GLU A 9 -16.17 0.27 -34.18
CA GLU A 9 -15.47 -0.25 -35.38
C GLU A 9 -15.17 -1.73 -35.24
N VAL A 10 -15.58 -2.49 -36.26
CA VAL A 10 -15.17 -3.88 -36.44
C VAL A 10 -13.72 -3.86 -36.92
N LYS A 11 -12.78 -4.04 -36.02
CA LYS A 11 -11.37 -4.14 -36.38
C LYS A 11 -11.11 -5.52 -37.01
N GLY A 12 -10.69 -5.51 -38.27
CA GLY A 12 -10.11 -6.69 -38.89
C GLY A 12 -8.67 -6.88 -38.47
N HIS A 13 -8.24 -8.10 -38.27
CA HIS A 13 -6.83 -8.44 -38.10
C HIS A 13 -6.43 -9.53 -39.11
N ARG A 14 -5.18 -9.48 -39.56
CA ARG A 14 -4.62 -10.41 -40.49
C ARG A 14 -4.20 -11.70 -39.74
N MET A 15 -4.75 -12.84 -40.16
CA MET A 15 -4.38 -14.14 -39.61
C MET A 15 -3.02 -14.59 -40.15
N LYS A 16 -2.38 -15.57 -39.50
CA LYS A 16 -1.10 -16.15 -39.94
C LYS A 16 -1.16 -16.73 -41.38
N ASN A 17 -2.31 -17.14 -41.81
CA ASN A 17 -2.57 -17.63 -43.16
C ASN A 17 -2.86 -16.52 -44.20
N GLY A 18 -2.67 -15.27 -43.86
CA GLY A 18 -2.84 -14.12 -44.73
C GLY A 18 -4.30 -13.64 -44.89
N THR A 19 -5.29 -14.34 -44.38
CA THR A 19 -6.70 -13.96 -44.47
C THR A 19 -7.05 -12.86 -43.44
N TRP A 20 -7.97 -11.96 -43.80
CA TRP A 20 -8.51 -10.95 -42.89
C TRP A 20 -9.72 -11.53 -42.16
N ARG A 21 -9.70 -11.46 -40.81
CA ARG A 21 -10.83 -11.83 -39.96
C ARG A 21 -11.34 -10.67 -39.20
N LYS A 22 -12.65 -10.43 -39.25
CA LYS A 22 -13.31 -9.44 -38.39
C LYS A 22 -13.42 -10.02 -36.98
N SER A 23 -12.84 -9.39 -35.99
CA SER A 23 -13.03 -9.79 -34.60
C SER A 23 -14.09 -8.92 -33.94
N ARG A 24 -15.00 -9.53 -33.21
CA ARG A 24 -15.85 -8.81 -32.27
C ARG A 24 -14.98 -8.32 -31.13
N THR A 25 -14.87 -7.04 -31.02
CA THR A 25 -14.29 -6.41 -29.87
C THR A 25 -15.32 -6.31 -28.74
N LEU A 26 -14.85 -6.31 -27.50
CA LEU A 26 -15.70 -6.31 -26.31
C LEU A 26 -16.69 -5.15 -26.31
N HIS A 27 -17.98 -5.46 -26.44
CA HIS A 27 -19.04 -4.47 -26.39
C HIS A 27 -19.33 -4.04 -24.94
N MET A 28 -19.42 -2.74 -24.70
CA MET A 28 -19.93 -2.08 -23.48
C MET A 28 -19.39 -2.61 -22.15
N LYS A 29 -18.16 -3.10 -22.08
CA LYS A 29 -17.53 -3.43 -20.79
C LYS A 29 -17.03 -2.15 -20.13
N VAL A 30 -17.37 -2.00 -18.85
CA VAL A 30 -16.77 -0.98 -18.01
C VAL A 30 -15.29 -1.31 -17.86
N ALA A 31 -14.44 -0.31 -18.16
CA ALA A 31 -13.00 -0.42 -17.97
C ALA A 31 -12.54 0.64 -16.98
N LEU A 32 -11.66 0.25 -16.09
CA LEU A 32 -10.92 1.18 -15.24
C LEU A 32 -9.65 1.57 -15.99
N SER A 33 -9.42 2.86 -16.19
CA SER A 33 -8.21 3.39 -16.82
C SER A 33 -7.47 4.33 -15.87
N ILE A 34 -6.18 4.46 -16.08
CA ILE A 34 -5.33 5.34 -15.29
C ILE A 34 -5.40 6.75 -15.87
N PRO A 35 -5.75 7.78 -15.07
CA PRO A 35 -5.72 9.16 -15.51
C PRO A 35 -4.28 9.69 -15.50
N HIS A 36 -3.52 9.38 -16.56
CA HIS A 36 -2.08 9.64 -16.61
C HIS A 36 -1.76 11.12 -16.39
N THR A 37 -2.33 12.02 -17.20
CA THR A 37 -2.02 13.45 -17.12
C THR A 37 -2.48 14.07 -15.81
N GLU A 38 -3.69 13.71 -15.36
CA GLU A 38 -4.28 14.35 -14.18
C GLU A 38 -3.70 13.84 -12.85
N LYS A 39 -3.24 12.62 -12.80
CA LYS A 39 -2.77 12.00 -11.55
C LYS A 39 -1.29 11.65 -11.60
N ILE A 40 -0.85 10.84 -12.56
CA ILE A 40 0.53 10.34 -12.59
C ILE A 40 1.52 11.45 -12.91
N GLU A 41 1.29 12.23 -13.99
CA GLU A 41 2.16 13.32 -14.38
C GLU A 41 2.18 14.44 -13.33
N LYS A 42 1.00 14.87 -12.86
CA LYS A 42 0.90 15.87 -11.78
C LYS A 42 1.62 15.43 -10.52
N PHE A 43 1.51 14.14 -10.15
CA PHE A 43 2.26 13.59 -9.02
C PHE A 43 3.78 13.70 -9.24
N MET A 44 4.26 13.28 -10.41
CA MET A 44 5.70 13.32 -10.71
C MET A 44 6.25 14.75 -10.73
N PHE A 45 5.49 15.72 -11.24
CA PHE A 45 5.87 17.14 -11.19
C PHE A 45 5.86 17.69 -9.76
N ALA A 46 4.81 17.42 -9.00
CA ALA A 46 4.69 17.88 -7.59
C ALA A 46 5.83 17.32 -6.72
N LYS A 47 6.22 16.08 -6.95
CA LYS A 47 7.34 15.43 -6.25
C LYS A 47 8.71 15.77 -6.83
N LYS A 48 8.78 16.59 -7.89
CA LYS A 48 10.02 16.94 -8.59
C LYS A 48 10.80 15.71 -9.06
N VAL A 49 10.09 14.70 -9.55
CA VAL A 49 10.68 13.49 -10.15
C VAL A 49 11.11 13.77 -11.59
N ILE A 50 10.29 14.54 -12.30
CA ILE A 50 10.50 14.88 -13.72
C ILE A 50 10.42 16.37 -13.96
N ARG A 51 10.99 16.79 -15.10
CA ARG A 51 10.72 18.05 -15.77
C ARG A 51 10.33 17.76 -17.22
N GLN A 52 9.55 18.64 -17.81
CA GLN A 52 9.24 18.60 -19.23
C GLN A 52 10.29 19.40 -20.01
N LYS A 53 10.81 18.83 -21.08
CA LYS A 53 11.67 19.52 -22.04
C LYS A 53 10.83 20.34 -23.03
N GLU A 54 11.47 21.21 -23.79
CA GLU A 54 10.83 22.00 -24.84
C GLU A 54 10.16 21.15 -25.94
N ASN A 55 10.72 19.96 -26.21
CA ASN A 55 10.14 18.99 -27.15
C ASN A 55 8.99 18.15 -26.55
N GLY A 56 8.53 18.46 -25.34
CA GLY A 56 7.43 17.76 -24.66
C GLY A 56 7.83 16.48 -23.92
N GLU A 57 9.06 15.98 -24.08
CA GLU A 57 9.53 14.76 -23.41
C GLU A 57 9.73 14.96 -21.90
N PHE A 58 9.44 13.93 -21.13
CA PHE A 58 9.76 13.91 -19.70
C PHE A 58 11.20 13.53 -19.44
N GLN A 59 11.87 14.37 -18.69
CA GLN A 59 13.23 14.11 -18.24
C GLN A 59 13.25 13.92 -16.73
N PRO A 60 13.66 12.74 -16.22
CA PRO A 60 13.84 12.55 -14.78
C PRO A 60 14.91 13.51 -14.23
N ILE A 61 14.65 14.06 -13.05
CA ILE A 61 15.55 14.96 -12.33
C ILE A 61 15.83 14.44 -10.92
N HIS A 62 16.88 14.94 -10.27
CA HIS A 62 17.17 14.61 -8.87
C HIS A 62 16.21 15.36 -7.93
N ARG A 63 15.91 14.76 -6.79
CA ARG A 63 15.08 15.35 -5.75
C ARG A 63 15.96 15.93 -4.65
N ALA A 64 16.19 17.23 -4.69
CA ALA A 64 17.05 17.92 -3.73
C ALA A 64 16.66 17.69 -2.26
N GLY A 65 15.37 17.61 -1.96
CA GLY A 65 14.88 17.38 -0.59
C GLY A 65 15.23 16.02 0.02
N LEU A 66 15.74 15.07 -0.77
CA LEU A 66 16.15 13.75 -0.27
C LEU A 66 17.67 13.59 -0.11
N LEU A 67 18.46 14.59 -0.45
CA LEU A 67 19.94 14.49 -0.45
C LEU A 67 20.54 14.22 0.93
N ASN A 68 19.87 14.63 1.99
CA ASN A 68 20.31 14.44 3.37
C ASN A 68 20.01 13.05 3.94
N LEU A 69 19.19 12.26 3.26
CA LEU A 69 18.84 10.90 3.69
C LEU A 69 19.96 9.90 3.34
N ALA A 70 20.01 8.76 4.04
CA ALA A 70 20.88 7.67 3.64
C ALA A 70 20.47 7.10 2.27
N ASP A 71 21.37 6.47 1.54
CA ASP A 71 21.10 6.01 0.17
C ASP A 71 19.96 4.98 0.14
N TYR A 72 19.90 4.07 1.12
CA TYR A 72 18.81 3.10 1.25
C TYR A 72 17.46 3.78 1.55
N GLU A 73 17.46 4.84 2.36
CA GLU A 73 16.22 5.61 2.67
C GLU A 73 15.71 6.34 1.43
N ILE A 74 16.64 6.87 0.60
CA ILE A 74 16.26 7.46 -0.69
C ILE A 74 15.53 6.42 -1.53
N VAL A 75 16.08 5.21 -1.68
CA VAL A 75 15.45 4.14 -2.47
C VAL A 75 14.11 3.72 -1.87
N GLU A 76 14.02 3.59 -0.54
CA GLU A 76 12.76 3.23 0.15
C GLU A 76 11.66 4.28 -0.05
N GLN A 77 12.02 5.57 -0.03
CA GLN A 77 11.06 6.66 -0.29
C GLN A 77 10.48 6.57 -1.71
N TYR A 78 11.34 6.37 -2.71
CA TYR A 78 10.88 6.17 -4.08
C TYR A 78 10.05 4.90 -4.23
N ASN A 79 10.45 3.82 -3.58
CA ASN A 79 9.72 2.55 -3.57
C ASN A 79 8.33 2.67 -2.93
N ALA A 80 8.22 3.37 -1.81
CA ALA A 80 6.94 3.58 -1.13
C ALA A 80 5.96 4.35 -2.03
N GLU A 81 6.43 5.40 -2.68
CA GLU A 81 5.63 6.20 -3.61
C GLU A 81 5.23 5.39 -4.87
N ALA A 82 6.15 4.63 -5.45
CA ALA A 82 5.89 3.79 -6.62
C ALA A 82 4.90 2.67 -6.30
N ARG A 83 5.10 1.92 -5.20
CA ARG A 83 4.18 0.88 -4.75
C ARG A 83 2.80 1.44 -4.45
N GLY A 84 2.72 2.62 -3.83
CA GLY A 84 1.45 3.27 -3.52
C GLY A 84 0.59 3.46 -4.77
N LEU A 85 1.16 4.01 -5.83
CA LEU A 85 0.46 4.21 -7.11
C LEU A 85 0.17 2.89 -7.82
N CYS A 86 1.13 1.97 -7.90
CA CYS A 86 0.91 0.66 -8.52
C CYS A 86 -0.20 -0.12 -7.80
N ASN A 87 -0.23 -0.12 -6.46
CA ASN A 87 -1.27 -0.80 -5.70
C ASN A 87 -2.63 -0.14 -5.85
N TYR A 88 -2.68 1.20 -5.95
CA TYR A 88 -3.93 1.93 -6.14
C TYR A 88 -4.57 1.62 -7.50
N TYR A 89 -3.77 1.52 -8.56
CA TYR A 89 -4.24 1.26 -9.91
C TYR A 89 -4.17 -0.21 -10.34
N ASN A 90 -3.99 -1.14 -9.43
CA ASN A 90 -3.75 -2.55 -9.72
C ASN A 90 -4.88 -3.26 -10.48
N LEU A 91 -6.10 -2.68 -10.51
CA LEU A 91 -7.26 -3.18 -11.25
C LEU A 91 -7.42 -2.51 -12.64
N ALA A 92 -6.58 -1.53 -12.96
CA ALA A 92 -6.70 -0.82 -14.23
C ALA A 92 -6.37 -1.70 -15.43
N CYS A 93 -7.14 -1.55 -16.51
CA CYS A 93 -6.94 -2.31 -17.74
C CYS A 93 -5.60 -1.98 -18.41
N ASP A 94 -5.16 -0.74 -18.29
CA ASP A 94 -3.93 -0.18 -18.82
C ASP A 94 -2.78 -0.15 -17.80
N TYR A 95 -2.85 -1.02 -16.78
CA TYR A 95 -1.86 -1.11 -15.70
C TYR A 95 -0.41 -1.18 -16.18
N HIS A 96 -0.17 -1.86 -17.31
CA HIS A 96 1.17 -1.99 -17.90
C HIS A 96 1.83 -0.65 -18.23
N THR A 97 1.05 0.41 -18.43
CA THR A 97 1.57 1.75 -18.73
C THR A 97 2.33 2.37 -17.54
N LEU A 98 2.11 1.86 -16.31
CA LEU A 98 2.87 2.25 -15.13
C LEU A 98 4.33 1.78 -15.17
N ASP A 99 4.72 0.92 -16.11
CA ASP A 99 6.12 0.53 -16.27
C ASP A 99 6.99 1.73 -16.61
N TYR A 100 6.51 2.62 -17.49
CA TYR A 100 7.21 3.86 -17.80
C TYR A 100 7.31 4.81 -16.59
N PHE A 101 6.26 4.87 -15.78
CA PHE A 101 6.30 5.61 -14.51
C PHE A 101 7.37 5.03 -13.56
N CYS A 102 7.42 3.71 -13.37
CA CYS A 102 8.43 3.05 -12.55
C CYS A 102 9.86 3.31 -13.06
N TYR A 103 10.04 3.31 -14.38
CA TYR A 103 11.32 3.67 -15.03
C TYR A 103 11.74 5.11 -14.68
N LEU A 104 10.83 6.09 -14.80
CA LEU A 104 11.12 7.48 -14.46
C LEU A 104 11.46 7.66 -12.98
N MET A 105 10.75 6.95 -12.09
CA MET A 105 11.03 6.92 -10.65
C MET A 105 12.44 6.36 -10.37
N GLU A 106 12.80 5.22 -10.96
CA GLU A 106 14.12 4.61 -10.82
C GLU A 106 15.24 5.54 -11.31
N TYR A 107 15.05 6.15 -12.48
CA TYR A 107 16.07 7.07 -13.04
C TYR A 107 16.22 8.35 -12.21
N SER A 108 15.13 8.89 -11.67
CA SER A 108 15.16 10.02 -10.74
C SER A 108 15.87 9.65 -9.43
N CYS A 109 15.64 8.45 -8.92
CA CYS A 109 16.33 7.91 -7.74
C CYS A 109 17.84 7.84 -7.98
N LEU A 110 18.26 7.24 -9.08
CA LEU A 110 19.68 7.16 -9.47
C LEU A 110 20.32 8.54 -9.60
N LYS A 111 19.61 9.52 -10.20
CA LYS A 111 20.09 10.91 -10.29
C LYS A 111 20.21 11.56 -8.91
N THR A 112 19.30 11.25 -7.99
CA THR A 112 19.34 11.77 -6.63
C THR A 112 20.57 11.26 -5.88
N ILE A 113 20.84 9.95 -5.93
CA ILE A 113 22.02 9.35 -5.31
C ILE A 113 23.30 9.85 -6.00
N ALA A 114 23.31 9.93 -7.33
CA ALA A 114 24.46 10.44 -8.08
C ALA A 114 24.79 11.90 -7.74
N ASN A 115 23.77 12.74 -7.57
CA ASN A 115 23.94 14.14 -7.16
C ASN A 115 24.45 14.25 -5.72
N LYS A 116 23.95 13.43 -4.80
CA LYS A 116 24.44 13.36 -3.42
C LYS A 116 25.91 13.04 -3.35
N HIS A 117 26.36 12.05 -4.12
CA HIS A 117 27.77 11.63 -4.16
C HIS A 117 28.61 12.39 -5.18
N LYS A 118 28.07 13.44 -5.82
CA LYS A 118 28.75 14.24 -6.86
C LYS A 118 29.41 13.37 -7.93
N THR A 119 28.70 12.37 -8.42
CA THR A 119 29.21 11.36 -9.35
C THR A 119 28.23 11.07 -10.48
N SER A 120 28.57 10.21 -11.42
CA SER A 120 27.73 9.83 -12.53
C SER A 120 26.83 8.63 -12.17
N ILE A 121 25.65 8.54 -12.79
CA ILE A 121 24.73 7.40 -12.65
C ILE A 121 25.44 6.08 -12.94
N ARG A 122 26.30 6.04 -13.96
CA ARG A 122 27.07 4.83 -14.33
C ARG A 122 27.95 4.33 -13.19
N LYS A 123 28.59 5.25 -12.44
CA LYS A 123 29.39 4.89 -11.26
C LYS A 123 28.53 4.36 -10.14
N ILE A 124 27.34 4.98 -9.87
CA ILE A 124 26.39 4.50 -8.86
C ILE A 124 25.89 3.09 -9.19
N ILE A 125 25.47 2.84 -10.42
CA ILE A 125 25.05 1.49 -10.85
C ILE A 125 26.17 0.47 -10.69
N ARG A 126 27.42 0.84 -11.00
CA ARG A 126 28.58 -0.04 -10.82
C ARG A 126 28.86 -0.33 -9.35
N GLN A 127 28.77 0.70 -8.49
CA GLN A 127 28.99 0.60 -7.04
C GLN A 127 27.97 -0.31 -6.37
N TYR A 128 26.70 -0.17 -6.75
CA TYR A 128 25.56 -0.91 -6.16
C TYR A 128 25.12 -2.09 -7.01
N LYS A 129 25.97 -2.60 -7.91
CA LYS A 129 25.63 -3.72 -8.79
C LYS A 129 25.24 -4.95 -7.98
N ASP A 130 24.12 -5.56 -8.36
CA ASP A 130 23.58 -6.77 -7.74
C ASP A 130 22.99 -7.68 -8.82
N GLY A 131 23.82 -8.58 -9.33
CA GLY A 131 23.46 -9.43 -10.46
C GLY A 131 23.12 -8.62 -11.72
N LYS A 132 21.89 -8.75 -12.20
CA LYS A 132 21.37 -8.01 -13.37
C LYS A 132 20.78 -6.64 -13.02
N THR A 133 20.70 -6.30 -11.74
CA THR A 133 20.10 -5.06 -11.24
C THR A 133 21.08 -4.31 -10.33
N TRP A 134 20.60 -3.35 -9.59
CA TRP A 134 21.34 -2.68 -8.53
C TRP A 134 20.53 -2.66 -7.24
N SER A 135 21.22 -2.68 -6.09
CA SER A 135 20.61 -2.61 -4.79
C SER A 135 21.54 -1.97 -3.77
N VAL A 136 20.99 -1.20 -2.85
CA VAL A 136 21.75 -0.51 -1.81
C VAL A 136 21.72 -1.35 -0.53
N PRO A 137 22.89 -1.75 0.02
CA PRO A 137 22.95 -2.45 1.30
C PRO A 137 22.73 -1.49 2.47
N TYR A 138 22.14 -1.99 3.55
CA TYR A 138 22.00 -1.27 4.81
C TYR A 138 21.99 -2.24 6.00
N GLU A 139 22.51 -1.79 7.12
CA GLU A 139 22.61 -2.57 8.35
C GLU A 139 21.31 -2.54 9.14
N THR A 140 20.92 -3.70 9.65
CA THR A 140 19.80 -3.85 10.58
C THR A 140 20.25 -4.65 11.81
N LYS A 141 19.46 -4.62 12.88
CA LYS A 141 19.74 -5.42 14.09
C LYS A 141 19.87 -6.92 13.82
N THR A 142 19.32 -7.40 12.70
CA THR A 142 19.32 -8.80 12.29
C THR A 142 20.33 -9.11 11.17
N GLY A 143 21.20 -8.15 10.81
CA GLY A 143 22.20 -8.27 9.75
C GLY A 143 22.00 -7.32 8.58
N THR A 144 22.85 -7.43 7.58
CA THR A 144 22.83 -6.60 6.36
C THR A 144 21.67 -6.98 5.47
N LYS A 145 20.83 -5.99 5.13
CA LYS A 145 19.76 -6.12 4.14
C LYS A 145 20.07 -5.29 2.90
N ARG A 146 19.35 -5.54 1.82
CA ARG A 146 19.52 -4.79 0.56
C ARG A 146 18.16 -4.30 0.08
N VAL A 147 18.11 -3.07 -0.38
CA VAL A 147 16.93 -2.46 -0.99
C VAL A 147 17.19 -2.20 -2.47
N ARG A 148 16.26 -2.63 -3.33
CA ARG A 148 16.30 -2.42 -4.78
C ARG A 148 15.13 -1.55 -5.23
N PRO A 149 15.24 -0.84 -6.38
CA PRO A 149 14.10 -0.12 -6.92
C PRO A 149 12.97 -1.07 -7.29
N VAL A 150 11.76 -0.64 -7.02
CA VAL A 150 10.53 -1.37 -7.35
C VAL A 150 10.27 -1.29 -8.84
N LYS A 151 10.00 -2.44 -9.44
CA LYS A 151 9.50 -2.56 -10.81
C LYS A 151 8.01 -2.92 -10.79
N ILE A 152 7.31 -2.68 -11.88
CA ILE A 152 5.89 -3.03 -11.98
C ILE A 152 5.65 -4.52 -11.73
N ALA A 153 6.59 -5.38 -12.11
CA ALA A 153 6.53 -6.82 -11.88
C ALA A 153 6.59 -7.22 -10.40
N ASP A 154 7.14 -6.36 -9.53
CA ASP A 154 7.18 -6.57 -8.08
C ASP A 154 5.83 -6.22 -7.42
N CYS A 155 4.94 -5.55 -8.12
CA CYS A 155 3.62 -5.14 -7.64
C CYS A 155 2.56 -6.14 -8.11
N LYS A 156 1.82 -6.71 -7.16
CA LYS A 156 0.76 -7.68 -7.49
C LYS A 156 -0.39 -6.98 -8.21
N ARG A 157 -0.74 -7.49 -9.38
CA ARG A 157 -1.97 -7.10 -10.05
C ARG A 157 -3.16 -7.63 -9.25
N GLY A 158 -4.13 -6.76 -8.98
CA GLY A 158 -5.37 -7.15 -8.31
C GLY A 158 -6.27 -7.93 -9.26
N GLU A 159 -7.01 -8.87 -8.71
CA GLU A 159 -8.13 -9.51 -9.40
C GLU A 159 -9.41 -8.80 -8.96
N ALA A 160 -10.30 -8.50 -9.91
CA ALA A 160 -11.62 -8.02 -9.59
C ALA A 160 -12.38 -9.13 -8.88
N SER A 161 -12.60 -8.98 -7.58
CA SER A 161 -13.44 -9.93 -6.84
C SER A 161 -14.87 -9.44 -6.84
N ASP A 162 -15.82 -10.35 -7.08
CA ASP A 162 -17.24 -10.08 -6.96
C ASP A 162 -17.69 -9.78 -5.51
N ILE A 163 -16.74 -9.85 -4.57
CA ILE A 163 -16.92 -9.57 -3.14
C ILE A 163 -16.94 -8.06 -2.82
N ILE A 164 -17.18 -7.20 -3.80
CA ILE A 164 -17.36 -5.75 -3.61
C ILE A 164 -18.48 -5.43 -2.61
N TYR A 165 -19.40 -6.35 -2.38
CA TYR A 165 -20.55 -6.16 -1.48
C TYR A 165 -20.37 -6.69 -0.05
N GLN A 166 -19.29 -7.35 0.27
CA GLN A 166 -18.95 -7.53 1.67
C GLN A 166 -18.46 -6.18 2.23
N ARG A 167 -19.43 -5.30 2.51
CA ARG A 167 -19.18 -4.18 3.41
C ARG A 167 -18.48 -4.77 4.62
N LYS A 168 -17.16 -4.55 4.73
CA LYS A 168 -16.50 -4.73 6.02
C LYS A 168 -17.32 -3.89 6.97
N LYS A 169 -18.14 -4.55 7.79
CA LYS A 169 -18.83 -3.86 8.88
C LYS A 169 -17.69 -3.25 9.69
N PHE A 170 -17.42 -1.98 9.47
CA PHE A 170 -16.58 -1.22 10.36
C PHE A 170 -17.27 -1.26 11.70
N SER A 171 -16.96 -2.24 12.51
CA SER A 171 -17.26 -2.17 13.91
C SER A 171 -16.42 -1.03 14.45
N TRP A 172 -17.01 0.12 14.62
CA TRP A 172 -16.42 1.22 15.34
C TRP A 172 -15.99 0.65 16.69
N LYS A 173 -14.67 0.49 16.87
CA LYS A 173 -14.18 0.06 18.18
C LYS A 173 -14.56 1.15 19.15
N THR A 174 -15.58 0.89 19.95
CA THR A 174 -16.04 1.82 20.98
C THR A 174 -14.86 2.17 21.88
N THR A 175 -14.64 3.45 22.12
CA THR A 175 -13.59 3.93 23.02
C THR A 175 -13.86 3.43 24.45
N ILE A 176 -12.81 3.36 25.28
CA ILE A 176 -12.96 3.00 26.71
C ILE A 176 -13.98 3.92 27.38
N ARG A 177 -13.95 5.23 27.10
CA ARG A 177 -14.91 6.22 27.62
C ARG A 177 -16.34 5.89 27.23
N GLN A 178 -16.61 5.55 25.97
CA GLN A 178 -17.94 5.16 25.52
C GLN A 178 -18.44 3.88 26.21
N ARG A 179 -17.55 2.92 26.44
CA ARG A 179 -17.86 1.66 27.12
C ARG A 179 -18.14 1.86 28.62
N LEU A 180 -17.37 2.72 29.28
CA LEU A 180 -17.64 3.12 30.69
C LEU A 180 -18.96 3.87 30.80
N ASN A 181 -19.23 4.83 29.91
CA ASN A 181 -20.47 5.60 29.89
C ASN A 181 -21.71 4.74 29.59
N ALA A 182 -21.54 3.61 28.89
CA ALA A 182 -22.62 2.68 28.64
C ALA A 182 -23.12 1.94 29.92
N ARG A 183 -22.33 1.99 31.01
CA ARG A 183 -22.63 1.36 32.30
C ARG A 183 -23.11 -0.09 32.16
N VAL A 184 -22.44 -0.88 31.36
CA VAL A 184 -22.74 -2.31 31.17
C VAL A 184 -21.49 -3.11 31.44
N CYS A 185 -21.57 -4.08 32.34
CA CYS A 185 -20.47 -5.00 32.56
C CYS A 185 -20.28 -5.91 31.33
N GLU A 186 -19.09 -5.89 30.75
CA GLU A 186 -18.82 -6.68 29.53
C GLU A 186 -18.67 -8.19 29.78
N LEU A 187 -18.62 -8.61 31.05
CA LEU A 187 -18.51 -10.01 31.47
C LEU A 187 -19.86 -10.59 31.85
N CYS A 188 -20.58 -9.99 32.81
CA CYS A 188 -21.85 -10.51 33.29
C CYS A 188 -23.09 -9.78 32.72
N GLY A 189 -22.92 -8.69 31.98
CA GLY A 189 -24.01 -7.92 31.39
C GLY A 189 -24.75 -7.01 32.38
N CYS A 190 -24.37 -6.95 33.64
CA CYS A 190 -25.05 -6.12 34.68
C CYS A 190 -25.00 -4.63 34.28
N LYS A 191 -26.14 -3.92 34.49
CA LYS A 191 -26.29 -2.49 34.23
C LYS A 191 -26.48 -1.64 35.48
N GLU A 192 -26.65 -2.29 36.63
CA GLU A 192 -27.01 -1.65 37.91
C GLU A 192 -25.87 -1.70 38.93
N ALA A 193 -24.62 -1.74 38.47
CA ALA A 193 -23.48 -1.69 39.36
C ALA A 193 -23.14 -0.22 39.73
N ASP A 194 -22.78 0.00 40.98
CA ASP A 194 -22.39 1.33 41.49
C ASP A 194 -21.10 1.82 40.81
N LEU A 195 -20.19 0.90 40.57
CA LEU A 195 -18.87 1.20 39.98
C LEU A 195 -18.54 0.22 38.85
N TYR A 196 -18.01 0.79 37.78
CA TYR A 196 -17.41 0.05 36.65
C TYR A 196 -15.94 0.38 36.52
N GLU A 197 -15.13 -0.65 36.42
CA GLU A 197 -13.67 -0.55 36.36
C GLU A 197 -13.15 -1.11 35.05
N VAL A 198 -11.96 -0.67 34.67
CA VAL A 198 -11.30 -1.13 33.45
C VAL A 198 -10.19 -2.12 33.82
N HIS A 199 -10.43 -3.39 33.55
CA HIS A 199 -9.39 -4.41 33.63
C HIS A 199 -8.49 -4.32 32.37
N VAL A 200 -7.15 -4.30 32.56
CA VAL A 200 -6.14 -4.12 31.48
C VAL A 200 -5.13 -5.25 31.53
N ILE A 201 -4.83 -5.84 30.38
CA ILE A 201 -3.78 -6.84 30.23
C ILE A 201 -2.65 -6.34 29.32
N ARG A 202 -1.44 -6.88 29.51
CA ARG A 202 -0.27 -6.53 28.69
C ARG A 202 -0.32 -7.21 27.31
N ASN A 203 -0.63 -8.49 27.26
CA ASN A 203 -0.54 -9.29 26.04
C ASN A 203 -1.73 -10.24 25.91
N LEU A 204 -2.38 -10.26 24.73
CA LEU A 204 -3.50 -11.16 24.43
C LEU A 204 -3.06 -12.62 24.22
N ASN A 205 -1.81 -12.83 23.85
CA ASN A 205 -1.29 -14.17 23.56
C ASN A 205 -0.96 -14.98 24.85
N GLU A 206 -0.85 -14.29 25.99
CA GLU A 206 -0.55 -14.88 27.30
C GLU A 206 -1.82 -15.28 28.06
N LEU A 207 -3.00 -15.03 27.50
CA LEU A 207 -4.26 -15.36 28.15
C LEU A 207 -4.54 -16.87 28.11
N GLY A 208 -5.05 -17.38 29.22
CA GLY A 208 -5.56 -18.75 29.38
C GLY A 208 -6.96 -18.92 28.77
N ASN A 209 -7.74 -19.81 29.37
CA ASN A 209 -9.08 -20.19 28.90
C ASN A 209 -10.20 -19.85 29.90
N SER A 210 -9.96 -18.97 30.88
CA SER A 210 -11.03 -18.52 31.77
C SER A 210 -12.08 -17.69 31.04
N ASP A 211 -13.27 -17.53 31.63
CA ASP A 211 -14.41 -16.85 31.00
C ASP A 211 -14.05 -15.44 30.51
N TRP A 212 -13.38 -14.66 31.35
CA TRP A 212 -13.01 -13.30 31.02
C TRP A 212 -11.91 -13.21 29.96
N GLU A 213 -10.94 -14.13 29.96
CA GLU A 213 -9.88 -14.22 28.97
C GLU A 213 -10.43 -14.61 27.60
N THR A 214 -11.38 -15.54 27.57
CA THR A 214 -12.10 -15.93 26.35
C THR A 214 -12.88 -14.76 25.76
N VAL A 215 -13.54 -13.95 26.60
CA VAL A 215 -14.23 -12.72 26.15
C VAL A 215 -13.23 -11.72 25.58
N MET A 216 -12.08 -11.51 26.20
CA MET A 216 -11.03 -10.60 25.70
C MET A 216 -10.44 -11.08 24.38
N LYS A 217 -10.13 -12.37 24.25
CA LYS A 217 -9.66 -12.98 22.99
C LYS A 217 -10.69 -12.81 21.87
N LYS A 218 -11.97 -13.14 22.13
CA LYS A 218 -13.06 -12.99 21.15
C LYS A 218 -13.24 -11.55 20.69
N LYS A 219 -13.16 -10.59 21.61
CA LYS A 219 -13.28 -9.16 21.31
C LYS A 219 -11.97 -8.57 20.74
N ARG A 220 -10.84 -9.30 20.78
CA ARG A 220 -9.51 -8.83 20.40
C ARG A 220 -9.15 -7.49 21.04
N ARG A 221 -9.39 -7.37 22.35
CA ARG A 221 -9.16 -6.13 23.11
C ARG A 221 -8.32 -6.42 24.35
N LYS A 222 -7.41 -5.51 24.66
CA LYS A 222 -6.55 -5.57 25.86
C LYS A 222 -7.25 -4.94 27.09
N THR A 223 -8.48 -4.49 26.96
CA THR A 223 -9.25 -3.84 28.03
C THR A 223 -10.64 -4.42 28.12
N LEU A 224 -11.13 -4.61 29.33
CA LEU A 224 -12.47 -5.08 29.63
C LEU A 224 -13.12 -4.15 30.66
N VAL A 225 -14.34 -3.66 30.40
CA VAL A 225 -15.09 -2.86 31.36
C VAL A 225 -15.98 -3.80 32.16
N VAL A 226 -15.76 -3.86 33.46
CA VAL A 226 -16.44 -4.83 34.36
C VAL A 226 -16.97 -4.14 35.61
N CYS A 227 -18.00 -4.69 36.24
CA CYS A 227 -18.45 -4.25 37.57
C CYS A 227 -17.45 -4.72 38.63
N SER A 228 -17.43 -4.08 39.80
CA SER A 228 -16.50 -4.38 40.91
C SER A 228 -16.49 -5.85 41.29
N LYS A 229 -17.66 -6.51 41.37
CA LYS A 229 -17.77 -7.96 41.68
C LYS A 229 -17.05 -8.84 40.64
N CYS A 230 -17.19 -8.50 39.35
CA CYS A 230 -16.49 -9.22 38.29
C CYS A 230 -14.99 -8.91 38.28
N HIS A 231 -14.57 -7.69 38.61
CA HIS A 231 -13.19 -7.28 38.71
C HIS A 231 -12.45 -8.04 39.81
N GLU A 232 -13.05 -8.09 41.01
CA GLU A 232 -12.52 -8.92 42.10
C GLU A 232 -12.39 -10.38 41.73
N ARG A 233 -13.38 -10.95 41.03
CA ARG A 233 -13.33 -12.35 40.57
C ARG A 233 -12.16 -12.60 39.60
N ILE A 234 -11.86 -11.66 38.72
CA ILE A 234 -10.73 -11.74 37.80
C ILE A 234 -9.38 -11.79 38.57
N HIS A 235 -9.28 -11.03 39.67
CA HIS A 235 -8.03 -10.95 40.45
C HIS A 235 -7.89 -12.02 41.55
N ARG A 236 -8.93 -12.82 41.81
CA ARG A 236 -8.86 -13.95 42.75
C ARG A 236 -8.32 -15.26 42.11
N HIS A 237 -8.11 -15.27 40.82
CA HIS A 237 -7.47 -16.31 40.04
C HIS A 237 -6.10 -15.87 39.58
#